data_6b9995cf7f45715a845fea8d66c00a53
#
_entry.id   6b9995cf7f45715a845fea8d66c00a53
#
_cell.length_a   1.000
_cell.length_b   1.000
_cell.length_c   1.000
_cell.angle_alpha   90.00
_cell.angle_beta   90.00
_cell.angle_gamma   90.00
#
_symmetry.space_group_name_H-M   'P 1'
#
loop_
_entity.id
_entity.type
_entity.pdbx_description
1 polymer ?
#
loop_
_entity_poly.entity_id
_entity_poly.type
_entity_poly.pdbx_seq_one_letter_code
_entity_poly.pdbx_strand_id
1 'polypeptide(L)'
;MGLVAIYPGPRTSLGDPKNSVYPYLLKGLEITRPNQVWAVDITYIRLPTGMVYLFALIDWSSRFIVAWTLANSMTADHGVETLEKALVFGVPDICNADQGSQFTGAEWITFLLNLNIQISHDGVGRCIDNVRIERFWRTIKYEDVHLKQYQTIKEARKGLGQFINHYNYQRPHQALYYERPADIYFAGKQIGALPSQQYKEVLLQRGQLEFAFRPLVTHSLHSPIPA
;
A
#
# COMPACT_ATOMS: atom_id res chain seq x y z
N MET A 1 22.45 2.22 -43.18
CA MET A 1 22.14 2.83 -41.84
C MET A 1 22.38 1.77 -40.77
N GLY A 2 23.44 1.93 -39.99
CA GLY A 2 23.73 1.01 -38.87
C GLY A 2 22.90 1.41 -37.64
N LEU A 3 21.71 0.82 -37.48
CA LEU A 3 20.96 0.92 -36.22
C LEU A 3 21.60 -0.03 -35.22
N VAL A 4 22.29 0.52 -34.23
CA VAL A 4 22.81 -0.25 -33.07
C VAL A 4 21.74 -0.20 -31.97
N ALA A 5 21.25 -1.38 -31.54
CA ALA A 5 20.35 -1.46 -30.41
C ALA A 5 21.07 -1.01 -29.14
N ILE A 6 20.49 -0.06 -28.41
CA ILE A 6 20.99 0.34 -27.09
C ILE A 6 20.52 -0.71 -26.11
N TYR A 7 21.42 -1.58 -25.69
CA TYR A 7 21.15 -2.51 -24.58
C TYR A 7 21.18 -1.77 -23.25
N PRO A 8 20.31 -2.15 -22.28
CA PRO A 8 20.46 -1.65 -20.91
C PRO A 8 21.87 -1.93 -20.41
N GLY A 9 22.50 -0.93 -19.81
CA GLY A 9 23.82 -1.08 -19.19
C GLY A 9 23.83 -2.16 -18.09
N PRO A 10 25.02 -2.55 -17.59
CA PRO A 10 25.12 -3.52 -16.51
C PRO A 10 24.32 -3.05 -15.30
N ARG A 11 23.76 -4.04 -14.54
CA ARG A 11 23.01 -3.75 -13.32
C ARG A 11 23.83 -2.89 -12.38
N THR A 12 23.35 -1.67 -12.10
CA THR A 12 24.02 -0.70 -11.22
C THR A 12 23.66 -0.90 -9.74
N SER A 13 22.65 -1.71 -9.43
CA SER A 13 22.26 -2.07 -8.07
C SER A 13 23.02 -3.34 -7.64
N LEU A 14 24.16 -3.17 -7.01
CA LEU A 14 24.79 -4.23 -6.22
C LEU A 14 24.04 -4.25 -4.89
N GLY A 15 23.44 -5.40 -4.53
CA GLY A 15 22.83 -5.59 -3.21
C GLY A 15 23.87 -5.34 -2.12
N ASP A 16 23.54 -4.55 -1.11
CA ASP A 16 24.40 -4.40 0.07
C ASP A 16 24.38 -5.74 0.83
N PRO A 17 25.54 -6.38 1.08
CA PRO A 17 25.64 -7.64 1.85
C PRO A 17 25.06 -7.53 3.26
N LYS A 18 24.86 -6.32 3.78
CA LYS A 18 24.24 -6.06 5.09
C LYS A 18 22.71 -6.10 5.07
N ASN A 19 22.10 -6.10 3.89
CA ASN A 19 20.65 -6.13 3.76
C ASN A 19 20.14 -7.57 3.90
N SER A 20 19.20 -7.78 4.83
CA SER A 20 18.59 -9.09 5.04
C SER A 20 17.53 -9.36 3.98
N VAL A 21 17.78 -10.34 3.12
CA VAL A 21 16.80 -10.83 2.14
C VAL A 21 16.08 -12.04 2.72
N TYR A 22 14.75 -11.95 2.81
CA TYR A 22 13.89 -13.02 3.30
C TYR A 22 13.37 -13.87 2.14
N PRO A 23 13.00 -15.15 2.39
CA PRO A 23 12.48 -16.02 1.34
C PRO A 23 11.11 -15.56 0.86
N TYR A 24 10.75 -15.91 -0.38
CA TYR A 24 9.41 -15.70 -0.93
C TYR A 24 8.43 -16.73 -0.34
N LEU A 25 7.50 -16.26 0.48
CA LEU A 25 6.56 -17.12 1.23
C LEU A 25 5.24 -17.38 0.50
N LEU A 26 4.96 -16.68 -0.62
CA LEU A 26 3.64 -16.71 -1.24
C LEU A 26 3.48 -17.79 -2.32
N LYS A 27 4.55 -18.56 -2.63
CA LYS A 27 4.48 -19.62 -3.63
C LYS A 27 3.55 -20.74 -3.18
N GLY A 28 2.44 -20.92 -3.91
CA GLY A 28 1.46 -21.95 -3.59
C GLY A 28 0.58 -21.64 -2.36
N LEU A 29 0.74 -20.46 -1.77
CA LEU A 29 -0.12 -20.02 -0.67
C LEU A 29 -1.50 -19.62 -1.21
N GLU A 30 -2.54 -20.28 -0.72
CA GLU A 30 -3.92 -19.89 -0.99
C GLU A 30 -4.29 -18.67 -0.14
N ILE A 31 -4.75 -17.62 -0.80
CA ILE A 31 -5.15 -16.38 -0.14
C ILE A 31 -6.66 -16.39 0.03
N THR A 32 -7.11 -16.61 1.25
CA THR A 32 -8.52 -16.88 1.57
C THR A 32 -9.20 -15.76 2.37
N ARG A 33 -8.44 -14.88 2.99
CA ARG A 33 -9.00 -13.86 3.89
C ARG A 33 -8.23 -12.52 3.86
N PRO A 34 -8.89 -11.42 4.20
CA PRO A 34 -8.22 -10.15 4.45
C PRO A 34 -7.17 -10.26 5.56
N ASN A 35 -6.13 -9.44 5.48
CA ASN A 35 -4.98 -9.40 6.38
C ASN A 35 -4.18 -10.72 6.46
N GLN A 36 -4.32 -11.62 5.50
CA GLN A 36 -3.43 -12.76 5.37
C GLN A 36 -2.10 -12.33 4.76
N VAL A 37 -2.15 -11.55 3.69
CA VAL A 37 -0.96 -10.99 3.03
C VAL A 37 -1.21 -9.54 2.66
N TRP A 38 -0.32 -8.67 3.10
CA TRP A 38 -0.19 -7.34 2.53
C TRP A 38 1.03 -7.25 1.65
N ALA A 39 0.91 -6.54 0.54
CA ALA A 39 2.06 -6.18 -0.27
C ALA A 39 2.33 -4.68 -0.16
N VAL A 40 3.60 -4.33 0.00
CA VAL A 40 4.08 -2.95 -0.02
C VAL A 40 4.93 -2.74 -1.27
N ASP A 41 4.79 -1.57 -1.87
CA ASP A 41 5.61 -1.15 -2.99
C ASP A 41 5.62 0.38 -3.11
N ILE A 42 6.51 0.91 -3.95
CA ILE A 42 6.72 2.32 -4.17
C ILE A 42 6.59 2.62 -5.65
N THR A 43 5.84 3.66 -5.97
CA THR A 43 5.88 4.22 -7.32
C THR A 43 6.22 5.70 -7.29
N TYR A 44 6.85 6.18 -8.36
CA TYR A 44 7.13 7.60 -8.50
C TYR A 44 6.06 8.32 -9.33
N ILE A 45 5.81 9.57 -8.97
CA ILE A 45 4.94 10.50 -9.67
C ILE A 45 5.76 11.74 -10.01
N ARG A 46 5.76 12.11 -11.28
CA ARG A 46 6.46 13.30 -11.76
C ARG A 46 5.58 14.52 -11.59
N LEU A 47 6.11 15.52 -10.88
CA LEU A 47 5.54 16.86 -10.79
C LEU A 47 6.46 17.84 -11.52
N PRO A 48 5.99 19.03 -11.90
CA PRO A 48 6.86 20.07 -12.47
C PRO A 48 8.03 20.44 -11.56
N THR A 49 7.86 20.33 -10.25
CA THR A 49 8.87 20.63 -9.22
C THR A 49 9.82 19.48 -8.91
N GLY A 50 9.65 18.30 -9.53
CA GLY A 50 10.50 17.13 -9.29
C GLY A 50 9.71 15.83 -9.10
N MET A 51 10.39 14.79 -8.62
CA MET A 51 9.77 13.50 -8.34
C MET A 51 9.23 13.44 -6.92
N VAL A 52 8.07 12.83 -6.76
CA VAL A 52 7.52 12.40 -5.48
C VAL A 52 7.23 10.91 -5.51
N TYR A 53 7.23 10.28 -4.36
CA TYR A 53 7.15 8.85 -4.18
C TYR A 53 5.87 8.49 -3.45
N LEU A 54 5.08 7.61 -4.06
CA LEU A 54 3.86 7.09 -3.47
C LEU A 54 4.14 5.68 -2.95
N PHE A 55 4.15 5.54 -1.63
CA PHE A 55 4.17 4.27 -0.93
C PHE A 55 2.74 3.79 -0.75
N ALA A 56 2.45 2.52 -0.97
CA ALA A 56 1.16 1.96 -0.64
C ALA A 56 1.27 0.51 -0.15
N LEU A 57 0.33 0.16 0.71
CA LEU A 57 0.07 -1.20 1.18
C LEU A 57 -1.27 -1.67 0.62
N ILE A 58 -1.29 -2.80 -0.06
CA ILE A 58 -2.48 -3.44 -0.60
C ILE A 58 -2.73 -4.79 0.08
N ASP A 59 -3.96 -5.03 0.50
CA ASP A 59 -4.39 -6.35 0.93
C ASP A 59 -4.59 -7.27 -0.28
N TRP A 60 -3.97 -8.43 -0.26
CA TRP A 60 -3.96 -9.34 -1.39
C TRP A 60 -5.29 -10.00 -1.67
N SER A 61 -6.07 -10.30 -0.65
CA SER A 61 -7.39 -10.91 -0.78
C SER A 61 -8.39 -9.94 -1.42
N SER A 62 -8.54 -8.79 -0.81
CA SER A 62 -9.58 -7.81 -1.14
C SER A 62 -9.16 -6.75 -2.15
N ARG A 63 -7.85 -6.60 -2.43
CA ARG A 63 -7.27 -5.49 -3.19
C ARG A 63 -7.48 -4.11 -2.57
N PHE A 64 -7.90 -4.06 -1.33
CA PHE A 64 -8.06 -2.84 -0.57
C PHE A 64 -6.70 -2.16 -0.34
N ILE A 65 -6.59 -0.89 -0.67
CA ILE A 65 -5.41 -0.09 -0.31
C ILE A 65 -5.53 0.27 1.15
N VAL A 66 -4.79 -0.46 1.97
CA VAL A 66 -4.88 -0.37 3.44
C VAL A 66 -4.34 0.96 3.94
N ALA A 67 -3.20 1.37 3.40
CA ALA A 67 -2.61 2.68 3.67
C ALA A 67 -1.73 3.15 2.52
N TRP A 68 -1.44 4.45 2.52
CA TRP A 68 -0.53 5.08 1.58
C TRP A 68 0.12 6.34 2.17
N THR A 69 1.30 6.67 1.65
CA THR A 69 2.05 7.89 2.00
C THR A 69 2.63 8.50 0.73
N LEU A 70 2.53 9.82 0.58
CA LEU A 70 3.17 10.57 -0.49
C LEU A 70 4.33 11.38 0.10
N ALA A 71 5.55 11.09 -0.36
CA ALA A 71 6.80 11.63 0.15
C ALA A 71 7.65 12.27 -0.95
N ASN A 72 8.61 13.10 -0.57
CA ASN A 72 9.59 13.70 -1.47
C ASN A 72 10.92 12.94 -1.51
N SER A 73 11.05 11.89 -0.71
CA SER A 73 12.21 11.00 -0.66
C SER A 73 11.77 9.53 -0.62
N MET A 74 12.70 8.63 -0.93
CA MET A 74 12.46 7.18 -0.97
C MET A 74 13.23 6.50 0.16
N THR A 75 13.01 6.97 1.40
CA THR A 75 13.65 6.42 2.60
C THR A 75 12.76 5.37 3.27
N ALA A 76 13.36 4.49 4.06
CA ALA A 76 12.67 3.42 4.79
C ALA A 76 11.60 3.94 5.76
N ASP A 77 11.85 5.13 6.36
CA ASP A 77 10.94 5.79 7.31
C ASP A 77 9.51 5.94 6.75
N HIS A 78 9.38 6.25 5.45
CA HIS A 78 8.07 6.38 4.81
C HIS A 78 7.37 5.04 4.61
N GLY A 79 8.12 3.95 4.46
CA GLY A 79 7.60 2.59 4.47
C GLY A 79 7.01 2.26 5.84
N VAL A 80 7.78 2.52 6.91
CA VAL A 80 7.34 2.33 8.31
C VAL A 80 6.13 3.20 8.61
N GLU A 81 6.14 4.50 8.27
CA GLU A 81 4.99 5.41 8.41
C GLU A 81 3.74 4.86 7.71
N THR A 82 3.91 4.29 6.52
CA THR A 82 2.79 3.73 5.76
C THR A 82 2.22 2.49 6.44
N LEU A 83 3.09 1.62 6.97
CA LEU A 83 2.67 0.44 7.71
C LEU A 83 1.99 0.82 9.03
N GLU A 84 2.51 1.80 9.76
CA GLU A 84 1.88 2.30 10.98
C GLU A 84 0.45 2.78 10.74
N LYS A 85 0.21 3.53 9.65
CA LYS A 85 -1.14 3.94 9.24
C LYS A 85 -2.04 2.75 8.92
N ALA A 86 -1.47 1.68 8.38
CA ALA A 86 -2.23 0.48 8.03
C ALA A 86 -2.68 -0.32 9.25
N LEU A 87 -1.92 -0.30 10.35
CA LEU A 87 -2.19 -1.10 11.55
C LEU A 87 -3.54 -0.78 12.22
N VAL A 88 -4.15 0.37 11.95
CA VAL A 88 -5.52 0.68 12.41
C VAL A 88 -6.58 -0.23 11.77
N PHE A 89 -6.28 -0.79 10.62
CA PHE A 89 -7.16 -1.72 9.90
C PHE A 89 -6.93 -3.19 10.27
N GLY A 90 -5.81 -3.52 10.89
CA GLY A 90 -5.44 -4.87 11.32
C GLY A 90 -3.95 -5.10 11.23
N VAL A 91 -3.54 -6.35 11.35
CA VAL A 91 -2.15 -6.80 11.24
C VAL A 91 -2.12 -7.94 10.24
N PRO A 92 -1.24 -7.91 9.24
CA PRO A 92 -1.12 -9.01 8.30
C PRO A 92 -0.34 -10.18 8.92
N ASP A 93 -0.60 -11.41 8.46
CA ASP A 93 0.28 -12.53 8.79
C ASP A 93 1.63 -12.39 8.08
N ILE A 94 1.59 -11.95 6.81
CA ILE A 94 2.76 -11.81 5.95
C ILE A 94 2.77 -10.41 5.32
N CYS A 95 3.92 -9.74 5.35
CA CYS A 95 4.19 -8.53 4.57
C CYS A 95 5.16 -8.88 3.44
N ASN A 96 4.73 -8.70 2.19
CA ASN A 96 5.52 -8.95 0.99
C ASN A 96 6.03 -7.63 0.39
N ALA A 97 7.30 -7.60 0.01
CA ALA A 97 7.94 -6.45 -0.62
C ALA A 97 8.92 -6.90 -1.71
N ASP A 98 9.37 -5.97 -2.53
CA ASP A 98 10.53 -6.19 -3.37
C ASP A 98 11.83 -6.19 -2.53
N GLN A 99 12.97 -6.46 -3.17
CA GLN A 99 14.28 -6.45 -2.52
C GLN A 99 14.93 -5.05 -2.52
N GLY A 100 14.13 -3.98 -2.61
CA GLY A 100 14.61 -2.61 -2.51
C GLY A 100 15.24 -2.31 -1.15
N SER A 101 16.22 -1.40 -1.13
CA SER A 101 16.91 -1.01 0.11
C SER A 101 15.97 -0.48 1.19
N GLN A 102 14.81 0.06 0.81
CA GLN A 102 13.78 0.55 1.71
C GLN A 102 13.12 -0.56 2.52
N PHE A 103 13.04 -1.77 1.94
CA PHE A 103 12.36 -2.93 2.52
C PHE A 103 13.31 -4.03 3.01
N THR A 104 14.62 -3.89 2.73
CA THR A 104 15.66 -4.80 3.23
C THR A 104 16.48 -4.17 4.37
N GLY A 105 16.26 -2.88 4.66
CA GLY A 105 16.94 -2.16 5.73
C GLY A 105 16.52 -2.60 7.13
N ALA A 106 17.43 -2.46 8.10
CA ALA A 106 17.22 -2.93 9.48
C ALA A 106 16.00 -2.31 10.15
N GLU A 107 15.68 -1.05 9.86
CA GLU A 107 14.54 -0.35 10.45
C GLU A 107 13.21 -1.01 10.07
N TRP A 108 12.98 -1.24 8.76
CA TRP A 108 11.81 -1.92 8.24
C TRP A 108 11.67 -3.35 8.78
N ILE A 109 12.77 -4.12 8.72
CA ILE A 109 12.80 -5.51 9.19
C ILE A 109 12.50 -5.58 10.69
N THR A 110 13.17 -4.76 11.51
CA THR A 110 12.94 -4.75 12.97
C THR A 110 11.50 -4.36 13.30
N PHE A 111 10.92 -3.42 12.56
CA PHE A 111 9.54 -3.00 12.78
C PHE A 111 8.55 -4.16 12.53
N LEU A 112 8.70 -4.89 11.42
CA LEU A 112 7.86 -6.06 11.12
C LEU A 112 8.03 -7.19 12.16
N LEU A 113 9.27 -7.50 12.55
CA LEU A 113 9.55 -8.54 13.53
C LEU A 113 8.95 -8.21 14.91
N ASN A 114 9.01 -6.95 15.34
CA ASN A 114 8.40 -6.50 16.62
C ASN A 114 6.87 -6.66 16.62
N LEU A 115 6.25 -6.69 15.44
CA LEU A 115 4.82 -6.93 15.27
C LEU A 115 4.47 -8.41 15.02
N ASN A 116 5.46 -9.31 15.04
CA ASN A 116 5.32 -10.72 14.67
C ASN A 116 4.78 -10.93 13.26
N ILE A 117 5.06 -10.02 12.33
CA ILE A 117 4.68 -10.14 10.92
C ILE A 117 5.76 -10.93 10.20
N GLN A 118 5.38 -11.95 9.44
CA GLN A 118 6.31 -12.70 8.61
C GLN A 118 6.73 -11.85 7.41
N ILE A 119 8.03 -11.89 7.09
CA ILE A 119 8.61 -11.11 6.01
C ILE A 119 8.78 -11.98 4.78
N SER A 120 8.30 -11.51 3.65
CA SER A 120 8.46 -12.15 2.35
C SER A 120 9.06 -11.17 1.35
N HIS A 121 10.07 -11.59 0.60
CA HIS A 121 10.63 -10.79 -0.48
C HIS A 121 10.41 -11.48 -1.83
N ASP A 122 10.06 -10.69 -2.85
CA ASP A 122 9.91 -11.17 -4.21
C ASP A 122 11.21 -11.81 -4.72
N GLY A 123 11.10 -12.87 -5.49
CA GLY A 123 12.26 -13.50 -6.11
C GLY A 123 12.90 -12.59 -7.16
N VAL A 124 14.23 -12.64 -7.29
CA VAL A 124 14.97 -11.88 -8.30
C VAL A 124 14.44 -12.21 -9.70
N GLY A 125 13.95 -11.20 -10.41
CA GLY A 125 13.44 -11.33 -11.78
C GLY A 125 12.02 -11.90 -11.91
N ARG A 126 11.23 -11.96 -10.86
CA ARG A 126 9.84 -12.44 -10.85
C ARG A 126 8.84 -11.30 -10.69
N CYS A 127 8.55 -10.57 -11.78
CA CYS A 127 7.54 -9.50 -11.77
C CYS A 127 6.11 -10.00 -11.42
N ILE A 128 5.84 -11.30 -11.46
CA ILE A 128 4.51 -11.86 -11.19
C ILE A 128 4.20 -11.86 -9.69
N ASP A 129 5.24 -11.82 -8.86
CA ASP A 129 5.11 -11.99 -7.42
C ASP A 129 4.45 -10.79 -6.73
N ASN A 130 4.39 -9.60 -7.38
CA ASN A 130 3.73 -8.40 -6.85
C ASN A 130 2.68 -7.77 -7.81
N VAL A 131 2.13 -8.60 -8.71
CA VAL A 131 1.22 -8.18 -9.79
C VAL A 131 -0.01 -7.38 -9.33
N ARG A 132 -0.44 -7.55 -8.07
CA ARG A 132 -1.64 -6.86 -7.56
C ARG A 132 -1.40 -5.38 -7.34
N ILE A 133 -0.28 -5.03 -6.72
CA ILE A 133 0.08 -3.63 -6.50
C ILE A 133 0.59 -2.97 -7.79
N GLU A 134 1.29 -3.72 -8.67
CA GLU A 134 1.68 -3.23 -9.99
C GLU A 134 0.46 -2.86 -10.85
N ARG A 135 -0.60 -3.67 -10.80
CA ARG A 135 -1.87 -3.36 -11.47
C ARG A 135 -2.54 -2.13 -10.87
N PHE A 136 -2.46 -1.93 -9.56
CA PHE A 136 -2.93 -0.71 -8.92
C PHE A 136 -2.13 0.51 -9.40
N TRP A 137 -0.78 0.41 -9.50
CA TRP A 137 0.04 1.49 -10.04
C TRP A 137 -0.36 1.88 -11.46
N ARG A 138 -0.62 0.89 -12.31
CA ARG A 138 -1.12 1.16 -13.64
C ARG A 138 -2.45 1.91 -13.59
N THR A 139 -3.38 1.45 -12.78
CA THR A 139 -4.70 2.06 -12.65
C THR A 139 -4.61 3.51 -12.19
N ILE A 140 -3.91 3.80 -11.08
CA ILE A 140 -3.83 5.17 -10.56
C ILE A 140 -3.05 6.11 -11.51
N LYS A 141 -2.01 5.62 -12.18
CA LYS A 141 -1.27 6.44 -13.15
C LYS A 141 -2.12 6.83 -14.34
N TYR A 142 -2.82 5.88 -14.94
CA TYR A 142 -3.58 6.15 -16.17
C TYR A 142 -4.94 6.81 -15.92
N GLU A 143 -5.59 6.52 -14.83
CA GLU A 143 -6.94 7.01 -14.55
C GLU A 143 -6.97 8.27 -13.68
N ASP A 144 -5.83 8.66 -13.09
CA ASP A 144 -5.74 9.83 -12.20
C ASP A 144 -4.55 10.72 -12.53
N VAL A 145 -3.32 10.24 -12.30
CA VAL A 145 -2.11 11.07 -12.36
C VAL A 145 -1.90 11.71 -13.74
N HIS A 146 -1.97 10.92 -14.81
CA HIS A 146 -1.75 11.42 -16.18
C HIS A 146 -2.87 12.33 -16.66
N LEU A 147 -4.10 12.13 -16.16
CA LEU A 147 -5.24 12.95 -16.54
C LEU A 147 -5.23 14.30 -15.81
N LYS A 148 -4.87 14.31 -14.54
CA LYS A 148 -4.93 15.52 -13.69
C LYS A 148 -3.68 16.37 -13.75
N GLN A 149 -2.51 15.79 -14.09
CA GLN A 149 -1.25 16.50 -14.24
C GLN A 149 -0.94 17.44 -13.05
N TYR A 150 -0.93 16.90 -11.84
CA TYR A 150 -0.74 17.64 -10.60
C TYR A 150 0.46 18.59 -10.64
N GLN A 151 0.28 19.83 -10.21
CA GLN A 151 1.30 20.87 -10.21
C GLN A 151 2.09 20.94 -8.90
N THR A 152 1.49 20.53 -7.79
CA THR A 152 2.08 20.59 -6.46
C THR A 152 1.88 19.28 -5.68
N ILE A 153 2.76 19.01 -4.71
CA ILE A 153 2.62 17.84 -3.81
C ILE A 153 1.31 17.89 -3.00
N LYS A 154 0.85 19.09 -2.63
CA LYS A 154 -0.40 19.28 -1.90
C LYS A 154 -1.60 18.90 -2.76
N GLU A 155 -1.60 19.30 -4.01
CA GLU A 155 -2.63 18.94 -4.99
C GLU A 155 -2.61 17.44 -5.28
N ALA A 156 -1.42 16.86 -5.53
CA ALA A 156 -1.26 15.43 -5.73
C ALA A 156 -1.78 14.64 -4.53
N ARG A 157 -1.42 15.02 -3.29
CA ARG A 157 -1.89 14.35 -2.08
C ARG A 157 -3.41 14.36 -1.96
N LYS A 158 -4.05 15.49 -2.25
CA LYS A 158 -5.52 15.60 -2.23
C LYS A 158 -6.16 14.72 -3.30
N GLY A 159 -5.67 14.79 -4.53
CA GLY A 159 -6.24 14.05 -5.66
C GLY A 159 -6.04 12.54 -5.53
N LEU A 160 -4.84 12.09 -5.16
CA LEU A 160 -4.54 10.68 -4.89
C LEU A 160 -5.41 10.12 -3.77
N GLY A 161 -5.62 10.90 -2.69
CA GLY A 161 -6.52 10.51 -1.60
C GLY A 161 -7.96 10.31 -2.07
N GLN A 162 -8.46 11.20 -2.92
CA GLN A 162 -9.80 11.06 -3.52
C GLN A 162 -9.88 9.84 -4.42
N PHE A 163 -8.85 9.60 -5.25
CA PHE A 163 -8.81 8.44 -6.14
C PHE A 163 -8.75 7.13 -5.36
N ILE A 164 -7.88 7.02 -4.35
CA ILE A 164 -7.75 5.82 -3.52
C ILE A 164 -9.04 5.55 -2.75
N ASN A 165 -9.70 6.59 -2.25
CA ASN A 165 -11.02 6.44 -1.63
C ASN A 165 -12.06 5.90 -2.63
N HIS A 166 -12.12 6.47 -3.85
CA HIS A 166 -12.98 5.94 -4.92
C HIS A 166 -12.65 4.50 -5.26
N TYR A 167 -11.35 4.16 -5.44
CA TYR A 167 -10.87 2.81 -5.71
C TYR A 167 -11.33 1.81 -4.66
N ASN A 168 -11.21 2.15 -3.39
CA ASN A 168 -11.54 1.26 -2.28
C ASN A 168 -13.05 1.08 -2.07
N TYR A 169 -13.82 2.17 -2.16
CA TYR A 169 -15.20 2.20 -1.66
C TYR A 169 -16.27 2.32 -2.74
N GLN A 170 -15.91 2.66 -3.98
CA GLN A 170 -16.89 2.93 -5.03
C GLN A 170 -16.65 2.14 -6.30
N ARG A 171 -15.40 1.83 -6.63
CA ARG A 171 -15.04 1.15 -7.88
C ARG A 171 -15.28 -0.37 -7.77
N PRO A 172 -16.14 -0.96 -8.66
CA PRO A 172 -16.25 -2.42 -8.78
C PRO A 172 -15.01 -3.02 -9.44
N HIS A 173 -14.59 -4.21 -8.99
CA HIS A 173 -13.43 -4.90 -9.52
C HIS A 173 -13.83 -6.25 -10.13
N GLN A 174 -13.56 -6.45 -11.42
CA GLN A 174 -13.85 -7.70 -12.11
C GLN A 174 -13.26 -8.93 -11.39
N ALA A 175 -12.02 -8.81 -10.90
CA ALA A 175 -11.34 -9.89 -10.18
C ALA A 175 -11.91 -10.15 -8.76
N LEU A 176 -12.86 -9.35 -8.31
CA LEU A 176 -13.63 -9.51 -7.07
C LEU A 176 -15.12 -9.76 -7.39
N TYR A 177 -15.42 -10.32 -8.57
CA TYR A 177 -16.80 -10.53 -9.05
C TYR A 177 -17.63 -9.24 -9.04
N TYR A 178 -16.99 -8.12 -9.40
CA TYR A 178 -17.55 -6.75 -9.41
C TYR A 178 -17.89 -6.18 -8.02
N GLU A 179 -17.46 -6.86 -6.94
CA GLU A 179 -17.52 -6.27 -5.61
C GLU A 179 -16.46 -5.18 -5.45
N ARG A 180 -16.66 -4.28 -4.49
CA ARG A 180 -15.71 -3.22 -4.14
C ARG A 180 -14.66 -3.78 -3.17
N PRO A 181 -13.40 -3.32 -3.22
CA PRO A 181 -12.36 -3.73 -2.28
C PRO A 181 -12.79 -3.63 -0.81
N ALA A 182 -13.47 -2.56 -0.44
CA ALA A 182 -13.94 -2.34 0.93
C ALA A 182 -14.97 -3.40 1.36
N ASP A 183 -15.89 -3.81 0.48
CA ASP A 183 -16.90 -4.80 0.82
C ASP A 183 -16.25 -6.14 1.16
N ILE A 184 -15.26 -6.57 0.37
CA ILE A 184 -14.51 -7.80 0.62
C ILE A 184 -13.62 -7.66 1.87
N TYR A 185 -12.94 -6.51 2.03
CA TYR A 185 -12.03 -6.29 3.15
C TYR A 185 -12.75 -6.30 4.50
N PHE A 186 -13.93 -5.70 4.56
CA PHE A 186 -14.73 -5.60 5.78
C PHE A 186 -15.77 -6.71 5.94
N ALA A 187 -15.93 -7.61 4.94
CA ALA A 187 -16.79 -8.79 5.05
C ALA A 187 -16.38 -9.61 6.29
N GLY A 188 -17.34 -9.80 7.21
CA GLY A 188 -17.11 -10.51 8.47
C GLY A 188 -16.36 -9.71 9.55
N LYS A 189 -15.97 -8.45 9.29
CA LYS A 189 -15.49 -7.53 10.33
C LYS A 189 -16.61 -6.60 10.76
N GLN A 190 -16.80 -6.45 12.06
CA GLN A 190 -17.61 -5.34 12.57
C GLN A 190 -16.86 -4.03 12.28
N ILE A 191 -17.53 -3.11 11.58
CA ILE A 191 -17.02 -1.75 11.36
C ILE A 191 -16.80 -1.12 12.74
N GLY A 192 -15.57 -0.77 13.08
CA GLY A 192 -15.22 -0.22 14.41
C GLY A 192 -14.56 -1.18 15.39
N ALA A 193 -14.23 -2.41 14.99
CA ALA A 193 -13.32 -3.23 15.80
C ALA A 193 -11.96 -2.53 15.90
N LEU A 194 -11.70 -1.93 17.06
CA LEU A 194 -10.45 -1.24 17.34
C LEU A 194 -9.27 -2.22 17.32
N PRO A 195 -8.07 -1.78 16.91
CA PRO A 195 -6.85 -2.57 17.04
C PRO A 195 -6.69 -3.14 18.45
N SER A 196 -6.03 -4.27 18.58
CA SER A 196 -5.74 -4.84 19.90
C SER A 196 -5.05 -3.81 20.80
N GLN A 197 -5.19 -3.96 22.11
CA GLN A 197 -4.60 -3.05 23.11
C GLN A 197 -3.10 -2.81 22.88
N GLN A 198 -2.39 -3.85 22.49
CA GLN A 198 -0.95 -3.83 22.20
C GLN A 198 -0.57 -2.85 21.07
N TYR A 199 -1.40 -2.76 20.01
CA TYR A 199 -1.14 -1.84 18.89
C TYR A 199 -1.55 -0.41 19.22
N LYS A 200 -2.56 -0.22 20.08
CA LYS A 200 -2.92 1.11 20.58
C LYS A 200 -1.77 1.73 21.36
N GLU A 201 -1.07 0.94 22.18
CA GLU A 201 0.07 1.41 22.96
C GLU A 201 1.25 1.84 22.06
N VAL A 202 1.55 1.08 21.00
CA VAL A 202 2.58 1.44 20.00
C VAL A 202 2.23 2.75 19.30
N LEU A 203 0.97 2.95 18.92
CA LEU A 203 0.51 4.18 18.26
C LEU A 203 0.47 5.38 19.23
N LEU A 204 0.10 5.16 20.48
CA LEU A 204 0.10 6.19 21.54
C LEU A 204 1.50 6.68 21.88
N GLN A 205 2.48 5.78 21.97
CA GLN A 205 3.87 6.14 22.27
C GLN A 205 4.51 7.02 21.18
N ARG A 206 3.99 6.99 19.96
CA ARG A 206 4.49 7.76 18.82
C ARG A 206 3.66 9.02 18.48
N GLY A 207 2.65 9.37 19.29
CA GLY A 207 1.84 10.58 19.11
C GLY A 207 0.92 10.57 17.87
N GLN A 208 0.63 9.41 17.28
CA GLN A 208 -0.04 9.29 15.98
C GLN A 208 -1.56 9.04 16.07
N LEU A 209 -2.14 8.91 17.26
CA LEU A 209 -3.56 8.58 17.43
C LEU A 209 -4.55 9.70 17.10
N GLU A 210 -4.12 10.95 17.09
CA GLU A 210 -5.04 12.07 16.86
C GLU A 210 -5.59 12.16 15.43
N PHE A 211 -4.92 11.56 14.44
CA PHE A 211 -5.34 11.59 13.04
C PHE A 211 -6.17 10.39 12.57
N ALA A 212 -6.19 9.31 13.33
CA ALA A 212 -6.83 8.04 12.91
C ALA A 212 -8.34 7.99 13.20
N PHE A 213 -8.88 8.88 14.03
CA PHE A 213 -10.26 8.85 14.50
C PHE A 213 -11.05 10.12 14.16
N ARG A 214 -11.19 10.48 12.89
CA ARG A 214 -12.39 11.23 12.48
C ARG A 214 -13.46 10.20 12.12
N PRO A 215 -14.58 10.14 12.86
CA PRO A 215 -15.69 9.27 12.48
C PRO A 215 -16.14 9.71 11.08
N LEU A 216 -16.27 8.74 10.17
CA LEU A 216 -17.02 8.93 8.93
C LEU A 216 -18.42 9.36 9.36
N VAL A 217 -18.77 10.60 9.11
CA VAL A 217 -20.12 11.12 9.33
C VAL A 217 -21.03 10.28 8.44
N THR A 218 -21.76 9.37 9.06
CA THR A 218 -22.85 8.66 8.41
C THR A 218 -23.93 9.67 8.14
N HIS A 219 -24.01 10.18 6.91
CA HIS A 219 -25.23 10.83 6.45
C HIS A 219 -26.34 9.79 6.42
N SER A 220 -27.11 9.76 7.50
CA SER A 220 -28.38 9.09 7.56
C SER A 220 -29.32 9.78 6.56
N LEU A 221 -29.48 9.17 5.38
CA LEU A 221 -30.55 9.51 4.44
C LEU A 221 -31.81 8.78 4.88
N HIS A 222 -32.51 9.33 5.84
CA HIS A 222 -33.91 9.06 6.08
C HIS A 222 -34.64 10.40 6.12
N SER A 223 -35.12 10.82 4.96
CA SER A 223 -36.22 11.77 4.88
C SER A 223 -37.49 10.97 4.60
N PRO A 224 -38.54 11.09 5.40
CA PRO A 224 -39.82 10.46 5.08
C PRO A 224 -40.50 11.22 3.93
N ILE A 225 -41.06 10.48 3.00
CA ILE A 225 -41.92 10.96 1.92
C ILE A 225 -43.22 11.43 2.58
N PRO A 226 -43.69 12.66 2.38
CA PRO A 226 -45.02 13.07 2.83
C PRO A 226 -46.11 12.47 1.92
N ALA A 227 -47.21 12.10 2.56
CA ALA A 227 -48.40 11.56 1.96
C ALA A 227 -49.08 12.50 0.95
#